data_f698cea41a63cf900ef0acebd9a0e461
#
_entry.id   f698cea41a63cf900ef0acebd9a0e461
#
_cell.length_a   1.000
_cell.length_b   1.000
_cell.length_c   1.000
_cell.angle_alpha   90.00
_cell.angle_beta   90.00
_cell.angle_gamma   90.00
#
_symmetry.space_group_name_H-M   'P 1'
#
loop_
_entity.id
_entity.type
_entity.pdbx_description
1 polymer ?
#
loop_
_entity_poly.entity_id
_entity_poly.type
_entity_poly.pdbx_seq_one_letter_code
_entity_poly.pdbx_strand_id
1 'polypeptide(L)'
;EAFGAEPRYLPLPVIFQDMAMLSIVRRDRAIERILEEGRGVDVAVFTVGSLGCEALSLNLGQLEDDEVEALLRDAVGDACSRFFTREGGVALASVDRRTVGITLDELRSRPVRVLVAGGRVKAEALDTALHMGLATHLVVDQDLALALLERPREVTPRGVRDRTPSG
;
A
#
# COMPACT_ATOMS: atom_id res chain seq x y z
N GLU A 1 21.44 14.97 2.77
CA GLU A 1 22.76 15.18 2.11
C GLU A 1 23.62 13.89 2.05
N ALA A 2 23.30 12.83 2.83
CA ALA A 2 24.10 11.60 2.86
C ALA A 2 24.26 10.91 1.47
N PHE A 3 23.31 11.13 0.56
CA PHE A 3 23.32 10.54 -0.79
C PHE A 3 23.49 11.58 -1.90
N GLY A 4 23.71 12.87 -1.58
CA GLY A 4 23.75 13.95 -2.58
C GLY A 4 22.42 14.14 -3.32
N ALA A 5 21.31 13.61 -2.78
CA ALA A 5 20.01 13.67 -3.39
C ALA A 5 19.27 14.96 -3.00
N GLU A 6 18.49 15.49 -3.93
CA GLU A 6 17.58 16.62 -3.70
C GLU A 6 16.21 16.10 -3.30
N PRO A 7 15.72 16.35 -2.05
CA PRO A 7 14.43 15.86 -1.61
C PRO A 7 13.28 16.63 -2.25
N ARG A 8 12.23 15.92 -2.64
CA ARG A 8 10.95 16.48 -3.07
C ARG A 8 9.89 16.09 -2.04
N TYR A 9 9.22 17.06 -1.45
CA TYR A 9 8.18 16.86 -0.47
C TYR A 9 6.81 17.19 -1.07
N LEU A 10 5.82 16.36 -0.77
CA LEU A 10 4.43 16.64 -1.10
C LEU A 10 3.76 17.25 0.13
N PRO A 11 3.55 18.58 0.18
CA PRO A 11 3.03 19.28 1.35
C PRO A 11 1.49 19.25 1.39
N LEU A 12 0.93 18.04 1.37
CA LEU A 12 -0.52 17.82 1.35
C LEU A 12 -0.94 16.84 2.45
N PRO A 13 -2.19 16.92 2.94
CA PRO A 13 -2.80 15.82 3.67
C PRO A 13 -2.77 14.54 2.82
N VAL A 14 -2.57 13.41 3.48
CA VAL A 14 -2.55 12.11 2.78
C VAL A 14 -3.94 11.73 2.29
N ILE A 15 -4.98 12.00 3.10
CA ILE A 15 -6.38 11.76 2.79
C ILE A 15 -7.11 13.11 2.88
N PHE A 16 -7.86 13.47 1.88
CA PHE A 16 -8.71 14.67 1.90
C PHE A 16 -10.09 14.35 2.47
N GLN A 17 -10.73 15.33 3.08
CA GLN A 17 -12.11 15.18 3.57
C GLN A 17 -13.08 14.93 2.43
N ASP A 18 -12.89 15.60 1.30
CA ASP A 18 -13.73 15.43 0.12
C ASP A 18 -12.95 15.51 -1.21
N MET A 19 -13.57 15.01 -2.26
CA MET A 19 -13.03 14.99 -3.62
C MET A 19 -12.94 16.38 -4.26
N ALA A 20 -13.78 17.33 -3.85
CA ALA A 20 -13.77 18.67 -4.44
C ALA A 20 -12.50 19.41 -4.01
N MET A 21 -12.12 19.31 -2.73
CA MET A 21 -10.86 19.86 -2.23
C MET A 21 -9.66 19.27 -2.95
N LEU A 22 -9.60 17.94 -3.06
CA LEU A 22 -8.51 17.26 -3.78
C LEU A 22 -8.43 17.71 -5.25
N SER A 23 -9.58 17.86 -5.92
CA SER A 23 -9.64 18.31 -7.31
C SER A 23 -9.13 19.73 -7.50
N ILE A 24 -9.37 20.63 -6.54
CA ILE A 24 -8.85 21.99 -6.56
C ILE A 24 -7.32 21.99 -6.42
N VAL A 25 -6.81 21.24 -5.44
CA VAL A 25 -5.36 21.18 -5.16
C VAL A 25 -4.58 20.58 -6.33
N ARG A 26 -5.13 19.59 -7.01
CA ARG A 26 -4.53 18.98 -8.21
C ARG A 26 -4.45 19.91 -9.43
N ARG A 27 -5.14 21.05 -9.42
CA ARG A 27 -5.00 22.08 -10.48
C ARG A 27 -3.72 22.90 -10.33
N ASP A 28 -3.09 22.87 -9.16
CA ASP A 28 -1.79 23.49 -8.96
C ASP A 28 -0.71 22.71 -9.71
N ARG A 29 0.01 23.39 -10.62
CA ARG A 29 1.01 22.76 -11.49
C ARG A 29 2.21 22.21 -10.71
N ALA A 30 2.57 22.85 -9.59
CA ALA A 30 3.68 22.39 -8.78
C ALA A 30 3.33 21.09 -8.04
N ILE A 31 2.11 21.01 -7.55
CA ILE A 31 1.58 19.81 -6.89
C ILE A 31 1.45 18.65 -7.89
N GLU A 32 0.82 18.89 -9.04
CA GLU A 32 0.64 17.82 -10.04
C GLU A 32 1.98 17.30 -10.56
N ARG A 33 2.97 18.18 -10.75
CA ARG A 33 4.32 17.77 -11.12
C ARG A 33 4.97 16.83 -10.09
N ILE A 34 4.85 17.13 -8.78
CA ILE A 34 5.39 16.26 -7.71
C ILE A 34 4.67 14.91 -7.70
N LEU A 35 3.35 14.92 -7.92
CA LEU A 35 2.57 13.69 -8.00
C LEU A 35 2.96 12.84 -9.22
N GLU A 36 3.19 13.46 -10.37
CA GLU A 36 3.67 12.78 -11.58
C GLU A 36 5.08 12.20 -11.38
N GLU A 37 6.01 12.99 -10.81
CA GLU A 37 7.35 12.51 -10.47
C GLU A 37 7.26 11.29 -9.54
N GLY A 38 6.41 11.34 -8.50
CA GLY A 38 6.20 10.23 -7.56
C GLY A 38 5.59 8.97 -8.19
N ARG A 39 4.70 9.13 -9.18
CA ARG A 39 4.15 8.00 -9.94
C ARG A 39 5.16 7.38 -10.91
N GLY A 40 6.13 8.17 -11.38
CA GLY A 40 7.13 7.77 -12.38
C GLY A 40 8.42 7.20 -11.82
N VAL A 41 8.55 7.01 -10.50
CA VAL A 41 9.80 6.55 -9.88
C VAL A 41 10.22 5.15 -10.36
N ASP A 42 11.52 4.93 -10.50
CA ASP A 42 12.08 3.62 -10.80
C ASP A 42 12.12 2.71 -9.56
N VAL A 43 12.32 3.32 -8.39
CA VAL A 43 12.41 2.64 -7.10
C VAL A 43 11.40 3.23 -6.13
N ALA A 44 10.45 2.43 -5.70
CA ALA A 44 9.52 2.75 -4.62
C ALA A 44 9.96 2.06 -3.33
N VAL A 45 10.18 2.82 -2.26
CA VAL A 45 10.44 2.29 -0.92
C VAL A 45 9.24 2.62 -0.05
N PHE A 46 8.63 1.60 0.55
CA PHE A 46 7.39 1.76 1.31
C PHE A 46 7.29 0.75 2.46
N THR A 47 6.31 0.94 3.31
CA THR A 47 5.95 0.00 4.39
C THR A 47 4.50 -0.40 4.27
N VAL A 48 4.12 -1.44 5.01
CA VAL A 48 2.71 -1.77 5.29
C VAL A 48 2.35 -1.35 6.70
N GLY A 49 1.13 -0.84 6.87
CA GLY A 49 0.50 -0.63 8.16
C GLY A 49 -0.36 -1.82 8.52
N SER A 50 -0.41 -2.19 9.81
CA SER A 50 -1.42 -3.08 10.36
C SER A 50 -2.62 -2.26 10.82
N LEU A 51 -3.82 -2.82 10.80
CA LEU A 51 -5.01 -2.19 11.30
C LEU A 51 -5.28 -2.59 12.74
N GLY A 52 -5.38 -1.60 13.59
CA GLY A 52 -5.76 -1.68 15.00
C GLY A 52 -6.19 -0.30 15.47
N CYS A 53 -6.84 -0.21 16.61
CA CYS A 53 -7.36 1.07 17.13
C CYS A 53 -6.28 2.16 17.28
N GLU A 54 -5.00 1.78 17.32
CA GLU A 54 -3.86 2.69 17.39
C GLU A 54 -3.14 2.89 16.03
N ALA A 55 -3.71 2.38 14.94
CA ALA A 55 -3.11 2.54 13.61
C ALA A 55 -3.02 4.03 13.24
N LEU A 56 -1.81 4.49 12.91
CA LEU A 56 -1.57 5.89 12.57
C LEU A 56 -2.45 6.36 11.41
N SER A 57 -2.62 5.51 10.39
CA SER A 57 -3.42 5.79 9.21
C SER A 57 -4.90 6.05 9.50
N LEU A 58 -5.45 5.46 10.58
CA LEU A 58 -6.83 5.69 11.03
C LEU A 58 -6.96 6.94 11.93
N ASN A 59 -5.88 7.36 12.60
CA ASN A 59 -5.87 8.44 13.58
C ASN A 59 -5.43 9.81 12.99
N LEU A 60 -5.38 9.95 11.68
CA LEU A 60 -5.01 11.22 11.01
C LEU A 60 -6.11 12.29 11.08
N GLY A 61 -7.27 11.99 11.67
CA GLY A 61 -8.38 12.93 11.83
C GLY A 61 -9.07 13.35 10.54
N GLN A 62 -8.95 12.56 9.47
CA GLN A 62 -9.48 12.84 8.13
C GLN A 62 -10.53 11.82 7.68
N LEU A 63 -10.79 10.83 8.52
CA LEU A 63 -11.81 9.79 8.33
C LEU A 63 -12.97 10.07 9.27
N GLU A 64 -14.18 9.84 8.79
CA GLU A 64 -15.38 9.85 9.60
C GLU A 64 -15.48 8.53 10.40
N ASP A 65 -16.23 8.53 11.50
CA ASP A 65 -16.31 7.37 12.41
C ASP A 65 -16.81 6.11 11.68
N ASP A 66 -17.79 6.23 10.80
CA ASP A 66 -18.34 5.13 10.01
C ASP A 66 -17.33 4.58 8.99
N GLU A 67 -16.44 5.42 8.45
CA GLU A 67 -15.35 4.99 7.59
C GLU A 67 -14.28 4.22 8.37
N VAL A 68 -13.95 4.68 9.57
CA VAL A 68 -13.04 3.97 10.48
C VAL A 68 -13.60 2.60 10.83
N GLU A 69 -14.89 2.52 11.21
CA GLU A 69 -15.54 1.25 11.48
C GLU A 69 -15.54 0.29 10.27
N ALA A 70 -15.81 0.83 9.07
CA ALA A 70 -15.78 0.03 7.85
C ALA A 70 -14.36 -0.48 7.55
N LEU A 71 -13.34 0.35 7.69
CA LEU A 71 -11.95 -0.04 7.49
C LEU A 71 -11.49 -1.08 8.51
N LEU A 72 -11.83 -0.92 9.78
CA LEU A 72 -11.49 -1.89 10.84
C LEU A 72 -12.15 -3.25 10.60
N ARG A 73 -13.32 -3.29 9.97
CA ARG A 73 -14.04 -4.53 9.64
C ARG A 73 -13.47 -5.23 8.40
N ASP A 74 -13.18 -4.48 7.35
CA ASP A 74 -12.98 -5.03 6.00
C ASP A 74 -11.51 -5.04 5.56
N ALA A 75 -10.67 -4.16 6.10
CA ALA A 75 -9.28 -4.09 5.71
C ALA A 75 -8.36 -4.91 6.62
N VAL A 76 -7.24 -5.40 6.08
CA VAL A 76 -6.20 -6.11 6.84
C VAL A 76 -4.93 -5.28 7.00
N GLY A 77 -4.79 -4.21 6.22
CA GLY A 77 -3.63 -3.32 6.27
C GLY A 77 -3.74 -2.21 5.24
N ASP A 78 -2.69 -1.38 5.22
CA ASP A 78 -2.51 -0.36 4.19
C ASP A 78 -1.08 -0.37 3.64
N ALA A 79 -0.93 0.14 2.42
CA ALA A 79 0.35 0.50 1.81
C ALA A 79 0.20 1.87 1.16
N CYS A 80 1.10 2.81 1.46
CA CYS A 80 0.99 4.20 0.99
C CYS A 80 -0.38 4.84 1.33
N SER A 81 -0.93 4.52 2.50
CA SER A 81 -2.27 4.90 2.99
C SER A 81 -3.44 4.42 2.12
N ARG A 82 -3.21 3.41 1.28
CA ARG A 82 -4.22 2.69 0.52
C ARG A 82 -4.60 1.42 1.26
N PHE A 83 -5.83 1.39 1.78
CA PHE A 83 -6.34 0.26 2.57
C PHE A 83 -6.78 -0.88 1.65
N PHE A 84 -6.38 -2.10 2.00
CA PHE A 84 -6.68 -3.30 1.20
C PHE A 84 -7.30 -4.40 2.06
N THR A 85 -8.18 -5.18 1.43
CA THR A 85 -8.81 -6.36 2.03
C THR A 85 -7.86 -7.56 2.01
N ARG A 86 -8.21 -8.64 2.68
CA ARG A 86 -7.48 -9.91 2.68
C ARG A 86 -7.31 -10.49 1.27
N GLU A 87 -8.29 -10.28 0.41
CA GLU A 87 -8.28 -10.72 -0.99
C GLU A 87 -7.45 -9.80 -1.91
N GLY A 88 -6.90 -8.71 -1.37
CA GLY A 88 -6.08 -7.77 -2.12
C GLY A 88 -6.87 -6.71 -2.91
N GLY A 89 -8.16 -6.57 -2.63
CA GLY A 89 -8.99 -5.49 -3.16
C GLY A 89 -8.86 -4.19 -2.35
N VAL A 90 -9.34 -3.08 -2.91
CA VAL A 90 -9.49 -1.81 -2.18
C VAL A 90 -10.57 -1.97 -1.12
N ALA A 91 -10.23 -1.71 0.16
CA ALA A 91 -11.14 -1.95 1.28
C ALA A 91 -12.30 -0.94 1.33
N LEU A 92 -12.05 0.34 1.02
CA LEU A 92 -13.09 1.38 1.00
C LEU A 92 -12.84 2.38 -0.13
N ALA A 93 -13.61 2.25 -1.20
CA ALA A 93 -13.44 3.04 -2.42
C ALA A 93 -13.66 4.56 -2.21
N SER A 94 -14.50 4.97 -1.25
CA SER A 94 -14.73 6.38 -0.93
C SER A 94 -13.47 7.04 -0.36
N VAL A 95 -12.74 6.35 0.49
CA VAL A 95 -11.47 6.80 1.08
C VAL A 95 -10.36 6.74 0.05
N ASP A 96 -10.25 5.64 -0.71
CA ASP A 96 -9.20 5.44 -1.71
C ASP A 96 -9.20 6.56 -2.77
N ARG A 97 -10.37 6.95 -3.27
CA ARG A 97 -10.49 8.03 -4.28
C ARG A 97 -9.97 9.39 -3.79
N ARG A 98 -10.05 9.69 -2.50
CA ARG A 98 -9.58 10.96 -1.91
C ARG A 98 -8.22 10.83 -1.19
N THR A 99 -7.57 9.68 -1.31
CA THR A 99 -6.19 9.47 -0.88
C THR A 99 -5.21 9.98 -1.93
N VAL A 100 -4.20 10.72 -1.50
CA VAL A 100 -3.18 11.31 -2.36
C VAL A 100 -1.99 10.36 -2.52
N GLY A 101 -1.27 10.48 -3.62
CA GLY A 101 -0.08 9.69 -3.90
C GLY A 101 -0.35 8.53 -4.84
N ILE A 102 0.60 7.60 -4.87
CA ILE A 102 0.59 6.43 -5.75
C ILE A 102 -0.57 5.49 -5.40
N THR A 103 -1.24 4.94 -6.40
CA THR A 103 -2.24 3.88 -6.20
C THR A 103 -1.55 2.52 -6.05
N LEU A 104 -2.27 1.49 -5.56
CA LEU A 104 -1.71 0.13 -5.46
C LEU A 104 -1.34 -0.45 -6.82
N ASP A 105 -2.11 -0.13 -7.87
CA ASP A 105 -1.81 -0.58 -9.25
C ASP A 105 -0.60 0.14 -9.84
N GLU A 106 -0.49 1.45 -9.63
CA GLU A 106 0.70 2.22 -10.01
C GLU A 106 1.94 1.72 -9.26
N LEU A 107 1.83 1.46 -7.95
CA LEU A 107 2.91 0.88 -7.15
C LEU A 107 3.34 -0.48 -7.72
N ARG A 108 2.38 -1.37 -8.03
CA ARG A 108 2.63 -2.68 -8.63
C ARG A 108 3.36 -2.59 -9.96
N SER A 109 3.14 -1.53 -10.72
CA SER A 109 3.78 -1.30 -12.02
C SER A 109 5.21 -0.77 -11.94
N ARG A 110 5.72 -0.40 -10.76
CA ARG A 110 7.10 0.10 -10.62
C ARG A 110 8.12 -1.03 -10.80
N PRO A 111 9.27 -0.74 -11.43
CA PRO A 111 10.31 -1.76 -11.67
C PRO A 111 10.86 -2.35 -10.37
N VAL A 112 11.22 -1.49 -9.42
CA VAL A 112 11.79 -1.88 -8.12
C VAL A 112 10.87 -1.40 -7.00
N ARG A 113 10.42 -2.34 -6.18
CA ARG A 113 9.51 -2.09 -5.05
C ARG A 113 10.09 -2.72 -3.79
N VAL A 114 10.64 -1.88 -2.92
CA VAL A 114 11.28 -2.30 -1.66
C VAL A 114 10.30 -2.11 -0.52
N LEU A 115 9.77 -3.21 0.01
CA LEU A 115 8.90 -3.19 1.17
C LEU A 115 9.76 -3.39 2.42
N VAL A 116 9.69 -2.43 3.33
CA VAL A 116 10.41 -2.46 4.62
C VAL A 116 9.39 -2.52 5.75
N ALA A 117 9.41 -3.55 6.57
CA ALA A 117 8.47 -3.70 7.68
C ALA A 117 9.11 -4.42 8.87
N GLY A 118 8.61 -4.14 10.07
CA GLY A 118 9.03 -4.79 11.31
C GLY A 118 7.87 -4.97 12.28
N GLY A 119 7.98 -5.98 13.16
CA GLY A 119 7.01 -6.32 14.20
C GLY A 119 5.94 -7.31 13.75
N ARG A 120 5.71 -8.34 14.57
CA ARG A 120 4.78 -9.47 14.31
C ARG A 120 3.36 -9.04 13.95
N VAL A 121 2.89 -7.93 14.48
CA VAL A 121 1.52 -7.39 14.24
C VAL A 121 1.26 -7.09 12.76
N LYS A 122 2.30 -6.86 11.97
CA LYS A 122 2.20 -6.58 10.52
C LYS A 122 2.16 -7.83 9.65
N ALA A 123 2.23 -9.03 10.23
CA ALA A 123 2.36 -10.28 9.46
C ALA A 123 1.21 -10.49 8.47
N GLU A 124 -0.04 -10.17 8.85
CA GLU A 124 -1.19 -10.33 7.97
C GLU A 124 -1.16 -9.32 6.81
N ALA A 125 -0.96 -8.05 7.11
CA ALA A 125 -0.86 -7.01 6.10
C ALA A 125 0.30 -7.27 5.12
N LEU A 126 1.45 -7.71 5.65
CA LEU A 126 2.61 -8.05 4.84
C LEU A 126 2.36 -9.25 3.93
N ASP A 127 1.78 -10.33 4.46
CA ASP A 127 1.45 -11.53 3.70
C ASP A 127 0.51 -11.19 2.54
N THR A 128 -0.55 -10.44 2.80
CA THR A 128 -1.48 -9.96 1.77
C THR A 128 -0.77 -9.07 0.73
N ALA A 129 0.06 -8.12 1.16
CA ALA A 129 0.80 -7.25 0.24
C ALA A 129 1.76 -8.03 -0.68
N LEU A 130 2.37 -9.12 -0.17
CA LEU A 130 3.20 -10.02 -0.97
C LEU A 130 2.37 -10.80 -2.00
N HIS A 131 1.20 -11.33 -1.61
CA HIS A 131 0.27 -12.00 -2.53
C HIS A 131 -0.28 -11.05 -3.60
N MET A 132 -0.50 -9.78 -3.27
CA MET A 132 -0.85 -8.73 -4.23
C MET A 132 0.29 -8.40 -5.20
N GLY A 133 1.50 -8.89 -4.97
CA GLY A 133 2.67 -8.57 -5.79
C GLY A 133 3.14 -7.12 -5.63
N LEU A 134 2.91 -6.50 -4.47
CA LEU A 134 3.31 -5.11 -4.23
C LEU A 134 4.83 -4.94 -4.05
N ALA A 135 5.57 -6.00 -3.71
CA ALA A 135 7.01 -5.95 -3.46
C ALA A 135 7.81 -6.81 -4.46
N THR A 136 8.98 -6.30 -4.87
CA THR A 136 10.05 -7.08 -5.53
C THR A 136 11.19 -7.40 -4.58
N HIS A 137 11.37 -6.58 -3.54
CA HIS A 137 12.38 -6.73 -2.50
C HIS A 137 11.72 -6.57 -1.15
N LEU A 138 12.14 -7.39 -0.19
CA LEU A 138 11.59 -7.41 1.16
C LEU A 138 12.71 -7.23 2.18
N VAL A 139 12.52 -6.31 3.11
CA VAL A 139 13.38 -6.07 4.26
C VAL A 139 12.52 -6.15 5.52
N VAL A 140 12.75 -7.15 6.34
CA VAL A 140 11.97 -7.39 7.57
C VAL A 140 12.88 -7.73 8.75
N ASP A 141 12.39 -7.50 9.96
CA ASP A 141 13.03 -8.02 11.16
C ASP A 141 12.78 -9.53 11.33
N GLN A 142 13.54 -10.14 12.23
CA GLN A 142 13.45 -11.58 12.49
C GLN A 142 12.06 -12.00 12.99
N ASP A 143 11.44 -11.20 13.86
CA ASP A 143 10.16 -11.54 14.47
C ASP A 143 9.03 -11.56 13.43
N LEU A 144 9.03 -10.61 12.51
CA LEU A 144 8.07 -10.57 11.42
C LEU A 144 8.31 -11.69 10.40
N ALA A 145 9.58 -12.00 10.11
CA ALA A 145 9.94 -13.11 9.23
C ALA A 145 9.44 -14.45 9.79
N LEU A 146 9.65 -14.71 11.10
CA LEU A 146 9.14 -15.90 11.76
C LEU A 146 7.62 -15.95 11.73
N ALA A 147 6.95 -14.83 12.02
CA ALA A 147 5.49 -14.76 11.98
C ALA A 147 4.91 -15.07 10.57
N LEU A 148 5.60 -14.64 9.50
CA LEU A 148 5.22 -15.01 8.14
C LEU A 148 5.35 -16.49 7.85
N LEU A 149 6.42 -17.12 8.34
CA LEU A 149 6.67 -18.56 8.13
C LEU A 149 5.68 -19.45 8.91
N GLU A 150 5.15 -18.96 10.02
CA GLU A 150 4.13 -19.62 10.84
C GLU A 150 2.73 -19.56 10.23
N ARG A 151 2.47 -18.67 9.26
CA ARG A 151 1.16 -18.57 8.63
C ARG A 151 0.88 -19.75 7.70
N PRO A 152 -0.34 -20.31 7.73
CA PRO A 152 -0.74 -21.34 6.78
C PRO A 152 -0.61 -20.80 5.35
N ARG A 153 0.17 -21.47 4.51
CA ARG A 153 0.21 -21.15 3.08
C ARG A 153 -1.04 -21.71 2.44
N GLU A 154 -1.95 -20.86 1.98
CA GLU A 154 -2.94 -21.30 1.01
C GLU A 154 -2.18 -21.69 -0.26
N VAL A 155 -2.07 -22.99 -0.50
CA VAL A 155 -1.48 -23.53 -1.72
C VAL A 155 -2.47 -23.24 -2.85
N THR A 156 -2.30 -22.12 -3.51
CA THR A 156 -2.95 -21.93 -4.83
C THR A 156 -2.36 -22.96 -5.76
N PRO A 157 -3.13 -23.93 -6.32
CA PRO A 157 -2.58 -24.90 -7.23
C PRO A 157 -2.03 -24.14 -8.45
N ARG A 158 -0.70 -24.19 -8.63
CA ARG A 158 -0.08 -23.75 -9.88
C ARG A 158 -0.73 -24.56 -10.99
N GLY A 159 -1.45 -23.88 -11.89
CA GLY A 159 -2.03 -24.51 -13.06
C GLY A 159 -0.99 -25.38 -13.74
N VAL A 160 -1.23 -26.68 -13.74
CA VAL A 160 -0.49 -27.66 -14.51
C VAL A 160 -0.64 -27.22 -15.97
N ARG A 161 0.43 -26.70 -16.55
CA ARG A 161 0.48 -26.53 -18.01
C ARG A 161 0.53 -27.92 -18.61
N ASP A 162 -0.62 -28.34 -19.06
CA ASP A 162 -0.78 -29.58 -19.84
C ASP A 162 0.09 -29.45 -21.09
N ARG A 163 1.24 -30.13 -21.09
CA ARG A 163 2.05 -30.33 -22.30
C ARG A 163 1.49 -31.55 -22.95
N THR A 164 0.47 -31.39 -23.80
CA THR A 164 0.12 -32.39 -24.81
C THR A 164 1.27 -32.47 -25.80
N PRO A 165 1.90 -33.64 -25.99
CA PRO A 165 2.82 -33.82 -27.09
C PRO A 165 2.00 -34.01 -28.36
N SER A 166 2.20 -33.11 -29.31
CA SER A 166 1.69 -33.29 -30.68
C SER A 166 2.45 -34.47 -31.32
N GLY A 167 1.70 -35.51 -31.65
CA GLY A 167 2.15 -36.57 -32.54
C GLY A 167 2.15 -36.12 -34.00
#